data_58bdde690466e3a38aaf9b5a3374df93
#
_entry.id   58bdde690466e3a38aaf9b5a3374df93
#
_cell.length_a   1.000
_cell.length_b   1.000
_cell.length_c   1.000
_cell.angle_alpha   90.00
_cell.angle_beta   90.00
_cell.angle_gamma   90.00
#
_symmetry.space_group_name_H-M   'P 1'
#
loop_
_entity.id
_entity.type
_entity.pdbx_description
1 polymer ?
#
loop_
_entity_poly.entity_id
_entity_poly.type
_entity_poly.pdbx_seq_one_letter_code
_entity_poly.pdbx_strand_id
1 'polypeptide(L)'
;MQMLKKSSLIPSDLTDTLLLVGSSWDDYSFKTSFTVMHFGPDAKKTELGTTKIGYKDQQHGWTSEKFSTKNISLSDEFFSLGQDVDFYRKLQGGLSADAALAVLQALKDVITDPERLEDVKNEQVFRESLMRNVSWSVIRDQFKRVLAGKPELTSFHFSYQTSGDEQRAGVNVSFKVTPHSLPSTNVHVLIGRNGVGKTTILNDMVETILSDTTGRPHCGKFLIHDSLGSEPMPTDYFSSIVSVSFSAFDPFLFPADQPDRSKGVAYFYVGMQSPGEGPGKRPPKTTEALTEDFITSLESCFSQESKRQRWVAAIKRLESDSNFEDMDLAHLNELPTDEAIVKAHRIFSRMSSGHSIVLLTLTKLVEAVEEKTLVLMDEPESHLHPPLLSAFTRAISDLLQDRNGVAIIATHSPVVVQEAPGSCVWKLTRLRAEGRADRPERETFGENAGVLTREIFGLEVNKSGYHEVLQEAVNRGGTFESILADYQEQLGFEAQAILRKMVASRRES
;
A
#
# COMPACT_ATOMS: atom_id res chain seq x y z
N MET A 1 6.89 -15.08 35.66
CA MET A 1 7.71 -14.38 34.67
C MET A 1 8.02 -13.00 35.18
N GLN A 2 9.29 -12.62 35.21
CA GLN A 2 9.74 -11.31 35.72
C GLN A 2 9.68 -10.29 34.54
N MET A 3 9.30 -9.05 34.81
CA MET A 3 9.27 -8.00 33.79
C MET A 3 10.21 -6.87 34.19
N LEU A 4 11.10 -6.47 33.29
CA LEU A 4 12.14 -5.47 33.50
C LEU A 4 12.01 -4.30 32.54
N LYS A 5 12.29 -3.08 33.00
CA LYS A 5 12.50 -1.92 32.15
C LYS A 5 13.99 -1.87 31.76
N LYS A 6 14.32 -1.62 30.49
CA LYS A 6 15.71 -1.44 30.06
C LYS A 6 16.35 -0.30 30.86
N SER A 7 17.36 -0.63 31.66
CA SER A 7 18.38 0.30 32.15
C SER A 7 19.60 0.19 31.22
N SER A 8 20.59 1.05 31.37
CA SER A 8 21.78 1.17 30.49
C SER A 8 22.60 -0.13 30.30
N LEU A 9 22.38 -1.18 31.09
CA LEU A 9 23.02 -2.50 30.98
C LEU A 9 21.94 -3.59 31.06
N ILE A 10 21.84 -4.42 30.02
CA ILE A 10 21.03 -5.64 30.03
C ILE A 10 21.88 -6.73 30.68
N PRO A 11 21.44 -7.38 31.80
CA PRO A 11 22.15 -8.53 32.35
C PRO A 11 22.26 -9.66 31.31
N SER A 12 23.39 -10.35 31.30
CA SER A 12 23.69 -11.40 30.29
C SER A 12 23.00 -12.75 30.56
N ASP A 13 22.39 -12.91 31.74
CA ASP A 13 21.90 -14.16 32.30
C ASP A 13 20.38 -14.13 32.66
N LEU A 14 19.60 -13.37 31.89
CA LEU A 14 18.16 -13.30 32.09
C LEU A 14 17.49 -14.61 31.65
N THR A 15 16.66 -15.18 32.55
CA THR A 15 15.80 -16.34 32.31
C THR A 15 14.37 -16.01 32.74
N ASP A 16 13.37 -16.62 32.09
CA ASP A 16 11.94 -16.42 32.37
C ASP A 16 11.53 -14.93 32.52
N THR A 17 12.11 -14.08 31.67
CA THR A 17 12.03 -12.62 31.83
C THR A 17 11.48 -11.95 30.58
N LEU A 18 10.58 -10.96 30.78
CA LEU A 18 10.22 -9.97 29.77
C LEU A 18 11.01 -8.68 29.98
N LEU A 19 11.66 -8.22 28.94
CA LEU A 19 12.33 -6.93 28.93
C LEU A 19 11.52 -5.94 28.08
N LEU A 20 11.11 -4.82 28.69
CA LEU A 20 10.44 -3.71 28.01
C LEU A 20 11.45 -2.61 27.69
N VAL A 21 11.64 -2.34 26.41
CA VAL A 21 12.49 -1.26 25.91
C VAL A 21 11.59 -0.13 25.44
N GLY A 22 11.51 0.97 26.21
CA GLY A 22 10.70 2.12 25.84
C GLY A 22 11.23 2.83 24.60
N SER A 23 10.34 3.29 23.74
CA SER A 23 10.62 4.14 22.57
C SER A 23 10.27 5.60 22.92
N SER A 24 11.01 6.55 22.36
CA SER A 24 10.70 7.99 22.47
C SER A 24 9.58 8.44 21.53
N TRP A 25 9.02 7.54 20.75
CA TRP A 25 7.92 7.84 19.84
C TRP A 25 6.74 8.49 20.56
N ASP A 26 6.23 9.56 19.96
CA ASP A 26 5.17 10.39 20.52
C ASP A 26 3.88 10.25 19.68
N ASP A 27 2.82 9.77 20.32
CA ASP A 27 1.50 9.66 19.75
C ASP A 27 0.61 10.75 20.38
N TYR A 28 0.53 11.93 19.78
CA TYR A 28 -0.28 13.04 20.32
C TYR A 28 0.04 13.34 21.80
N SER A 29 1.33 13.42 22.13
CA SER A 29 1.85 13.62 23.49
C SER A 29 1.76 12.39 24.43
N PHE A 30 1.31 11.25 23.96
CA PHE A 30 1.40 9.97 24.67
C PHE A 30 2.65 9.19 24.24
N LYS A 31 3.44 8.73 25.19
CA LYS A 31 4.65 7.92 24.97
C LYS A 31 4.46 6.54 25.58
N THR A 32 3.80 5.67 24.82
CA THR A 32 3.28 4.37 25.25
C THR A 32 4.00 3.19 24.63
N SER A 33 4.89 3.43 23.64
CA SER A 33 5.49 2.38 22.81
C SER A 33 6.65 1.67 23.49
N PHE A 34 6.64 0.33 23.44
CA PHE A 34 7.69 -0.53 23.98
C PHE A 34 8.01 -1.68 23.02
N THR A 35 9.29 -1.94 22.81
CA THR A 35 9.73 -3.21 22.22
C THR A 35 9.80 -4.28 23.30
N VAL A 36 9.20 -5.43 23.07
CA VAL A 36 9.12 -6.55 24.00
C VAL A 36 10.13 -7.62 23.60
N MET A 37 11.01 -7.98 24.54
CA MET A 37 11.95 -9.10 24.38
C MET A 37 11.64 -10.14 25.44
N HIS A 38 11.53 -11.40 25.04
CA HIS A 38 11.36 -12.53 25.93
C HIS A 38 12.66 -13.32 26.05
N PHE A 39 13.03 -13.66 27.27
CA PHE A 39 14.13 -14.57 27.59
C PHE A 39 13.52 -15.83 28.18
N GLY A 40 13.68 -16.97 27.50
CA GLY A 40 13.19 -18.27 27.92
C GLY A 40 13.96 -18.85 29.12
N PRO A 41 13.56 -20.03 29.63
CA PRO A 41 14.27 -20.70 30.71
C PRO A 41 15.71 -21.07 30.33
N ASP A 42 15.98 -21.24 29.04
CA ASP A 42 17.31 -21.50 28.47
C ASP A 42 18.12 -20.22 28.16
N ALA A 43 17.69 -19.08 28.68
CA ALA A 43 18.23 -17.75 28.38
C ALA A 43 18.19 -17.35 26.89
N LYS A 44 17.45 -18.09 26.06
CA LYS A 44 17.28 -17.76 24.64
C LYS A 44 16.44 -16.49 24.50
N LYS A 45 17.02 -15.48 23.85
CA LYS A 45 16.38 -14.21 23.55
C LYS A 45 15.47 -14.36 22.32
N THR A 46 14.21 -13.95 22.46
CA THR A 46 13.24 -13.81 21.36
C THR A 46 12.68 -12.40 21.39
N GLU A 47 12.86 -11.66 20.30
CA GLU A 47 12.25 -10.35 20.14
C GLU A 47 10.83 -10.51 19.60
N LEU A 48 9.84 -10.20 20.43
CA LEU A 48 8.42 -10.36 20.08
C LEU A 48 7.90 -9.24 19.19
N GLY A 49 8.43 -8.02 19.34
CA GLY A 49 8.00 -6.85 18.57
C GLY A 49 7.48 -5.73 19.44
N THR A 50 6.66 -4.86 18.85
CA THR A 50 6.19 -3.64 19.54
C THR A 50 4.81 -3.84 20.14
N THR A 51 4.67 -3.42 21.41
CA THR A 51 3.38 -3.22 22.08
C THR A 51 3.27 -1.79 22.57
N LYS A 52 2.05 -1.28 22.69
CA LYS A 52 1.77 -0.03 23.40
C LYS A 52 1.07 -0.34 24.70
N ILE A 53 1.51 0.32 25.77
CA ILE A 53 0.99 0.15 27.13
C ILE A 53 0.44 1.49 27.61
N GLY A 54 -0.83 1.50 28.01
CA GLY A 54 -1.50 2.62 28.64
C GLY A 54 -2.04 2.25 30.02
N TYR A 55 -2.59 3.22 30.73
CA TYR A 55 -3.32 3.02 31.98
C TYR A 55 -4.56 3.93 32.05
N LYS A 56 -5.53 3.55 32.89
CA LYS A 56 -6.80 4.30 33.06
C LYS A 56 -6.53 5.73 33.51
N ASP A 57 -7.28 6.69 32.94
CA ASP A 57 -7.15 8.12 33.21
C ASP A 57 -5.75 8.70 32.91
N GLN A 58 -4.99 8.07 31.99
CA GLN A 58 -3.67 8.54 31.60
C GLN A 58 -3.75 9.92 30.99
N GLN A 59 -3.05 10.87 31.58
CA GLN A 59 -2.73 12.16 30.98
C GLN A 59 -1.55 12.01 30.01
N HIS A 60 -1.26 13.04 29.21
CA HIS A 60 -0.10 13.04 28.32
C HIS A 60 1.21 12.67 29.07
N GLY A 61 2.21 12.20 28.34
CA GLY A 61 3.52 11.86 28.89
C GLY A 61 3.89 10.39 28.77
N TRP A 62 4.88 9.98 29.54
CA TRP A 62 5.47 8.66 29.48
C TRP A 62 4.72 7.65 30.35
N THR A 63 4.16 6.60 29.76
CA THR A 63 3.62 5.47 30.55
C THR A 63 4.68 4.87 31.49
N SER A 64 5.94 4.88 31.07
CA SER A 64 7.04 4.32 31.86
C SER A 64 7.35 5.06 33.16
N GLU A 65 6.84 6.27 33.38
CA GLU A 65 6.97 7.00 34.64
C GLU A 65 6.09 6.41 35.76
N LYS A 66 4.99 5.74 35.35
CA LYS A 66 4.09 5.05 36.29
C LYS A 66 4.61 3.65 36.70
N PHE A 67 5.64 3.13 36.04
CA PHE A 67 6.19 1.83 36.38
C PHE A 67 6.93 1.89 37.72
N SER A 68 6.67 0.93 38.60
CA SER A 68 7.51 0.69 39.79
C SER A 68 8.93 0.30 39.35
N THR A 69 9.91 0.72 40.10
CA THR A 69 11.33 0.79 39.72
C THR A 69 11.94 -0.45 39.02
N LYS A 70 12.63 -1.35 39.30
CA LYS A 70 13.35 -2.33 38.44
C LYS A 70 12.49 -3.50 37.97
N ASN A 71 11.61 -4.02 38.81
CA ASN A 71 10.70 -5.11 38.51
C ASN A 71 9.32 -4.52 38.21
N ILE A 72 8.85 -4.64 36.99
CA ILE A 72 7.55 -4.14 36.58
C ILE A 72 6.49 -5.20 36.90
N SER A 73 5.44 -4.78 37.60
CA SER A 73 4.19 -5.54 37.68
C SER A 73 3.07 -4.59 37.31
N LEU A 74 2.41 -4.89 36.19
CA LEU A 74 1.29 -4.09 35.73
C LEU A 74 0.04 -4.43 36.55
N SER A 75 -0.45 -3.46 37.33
CA SER A 75 -1.71 -3.54 38.06
C SER A 75 -2.91 -3.58 37.08
N ASP A 76 -4.12 -3.75 37.61
CA ASP A 76 -5.32 -3.86 36.77
C ASP A 76 -5.74 -2.53 36.10
N GLU A 77 -5.12 -1.41 36.48
CA GLU A 77 -5.30 -0.14 35.80
C GLU A 77 -4.59 -0.09 34.43
N PHE A 78 -3.56 -0.93 34.20
CA PHE A 78 -2.83 -0.99 32.95
C PHE A 78 -3.52 -1.88 31.92
N PHE A 79 -3.27 -1.55 30.67
CA PHE A 79 -3.69 -2.33 29.50
C PHE A 79 -2.68 -2.15 28.37
N SER A 80 -2.58 -3.15 27.50
CA SER A 80 -1.70 -3.07 26.35
C SER A 80 -2.36 -3.62 25.08
N LEU A 81 -1.75 -3.29 23.95
CA LEU A 81 -2.15 -3.77 22.65
C LEU A 81 -0.90 -3.97 21.78
N GLY A 82 -0.68 -5.19 21.28
CA GLY A 82 0.31 -5.45 20.25
C GLY A 82 0.03 -4.60 19.01
N GLN A 83 1.07 -4.07 18.38
CA GLN A 83 0.91 -3.06 17.34
C GLN A 83 0.84 -3.63 15.93
N ASP A 84 1.16 -4.90 15.75
CA ASP A 84 1.02 -5.58 14.47
C ASP A 84 0.77 -7.09 14.66
N VAL A 85 0.42 -7.74 13.55
CA VAL A 85 0.15 -9.17 13.52
C VAL A 85 1.40 -10.01 13.82
N ASP A 86 2.59 -9.49 13.49
CA ASP A 86 3.86 -10.17 13.71
C ASP A 86 4.16 -10.35 15.20
N PHE A 87 3.74 -9.40 16.04
CA PHE A 87 3.83 -9.53 17.50
C PHE A 87 3.11 -10.80 17.98
N TYR A 88 1.86 -11.00 17.56
CA TYR A 88 1.05 -12.17 17.94
C TYR A 88 1.52 -13.46 17.26
N ARG A 89 2.03 -13.37 16.03
CA ARG A 89 2.62 -14.52 15.29
C ARG A 89 3.86 -15.05 15.98
N LYS A 90 4.75 -14.17 16.43
CA LYS A 90 5.96 -14.55 17.17
C LYS A 90 5.63 -15.16 18.54
N LEU A 91 4.58 -14.66 19.21
CA LEU A 91 4.06 -15.29 20.43
C LEU A 91 3.59 -16.70 20.15
N GLN A 92 2.74 -16.89 19.15
CA GLN A 92 2.14 -18.20 18.81
C GLN A 92 3.16 -19.21 18.25
N GLY A 93 4.07 -18.77 17.37
CA GLY A 93 5.05 -19.65 16.70
C GLY A 93 6.39 -19.77 17.42
N GLY A 94 6.75 -18.83 18.29
CA GLY A 94 8.05 -18.77 18.95
C GLY A 94 8.06 -19.23 20.43
N LEU A 95 6.89 -19.36 21.03
CA LEU A 95 6.73 -19.74 22.45
C LEU A 95 5.76 -20.92 22.56
N SER A 96 5.82 -21.62 23.71
CA SER A 96 4.73 -22.56 24.06
C SER A 96 3.42 -21.79 24.31
N ALA A 97 2.27 -22.44 24.15
CA ALA A 97 0.97 -21.81 24.37
C ALA A 97 0.85 -21.19 25.77
N ASP A 98 1.33 -21.89 26.80
CA ASP A 98 1.34 -21.40 28.18
C ASP A 98 2.26 -20.19 28.36
N ALA A 99 3.44 -20.19 27.73
CA ALA A 99 4.38 -19.06 27.79
C ALA A 99 3.82 -17.84 27.03
N ALA A 100 3.20 -18.03 25.88
CA ALA A 100 2.55 -16.97 25.13
C ALA A 100 1.40 -16.33 25.92
N LEU A 101 0.55 -17.15 26.52
CA LEU A 101 -0.54 -16.66 27.38
C LEU A 101 0.01 -15.91 28.60
N ALA A 102 1.05 -16.44 29.25
CA ALA A 102 1.69 -15.78 30.40
C ALA A 102 2.28 -14.41 30.02
N VAL A 103 2.86 -14.27 28.81
CA VAL A 103 3.34 -12.98 28.28
C VAL A 103 2.19 -11.99 28.13
N LEU A 104 1.10 -12.40 27.47
CA LEU A 104 -0.06 -11.53 27.23
C LEU A 104 -0.75 -11.11 28.52
N GLN A 105 -0.87 -12.02 29.48
CA GLN A 105 -1.40 -11.72 30.82
C GLN A 105 -0.50 -10.74 31.60
N ALA A 106 0.81 -10.95 31.56
CA ALA A 106 1.77 -10.04 32.20
C ALA A 106 1.73 -8.63 31.60
N LEU A 107 1.55 -8.52 30.27
CA LEU A 107 1.39 -7.26 29.56
C LEU A 107 -0.01 -6.65 29.73
N LYS A 108 -0.98 -7.38 30.29
CA LYS A 108 -2.38 -6.95 30.35
C LYS A 108 -2.94 -6.68 28.95
N ASP A 109 -2.63 -7.57 27.99
CA ASP A 109 -3.02 -7.42 26.59
C ASP A 109 -4.53 -7.62 26.42
N VAL A 110 -5.19 -6.64 25.78
CA VAL A 110 -6.66 -6.61 25.64
C VAL A 110 -7.22 -7.67 24.69
N ILE A 111 -6.39 -8.31 23.85
CA ILE A 111 -6.86 -9.36 22.93
C ILE A 111 -7.31 -10.60 23.68
N THR A 112 -6.67 -10.89 24.81
CA THR A 112 -6.99 -12.06 25.64
C THR A 112 -8.01 -11.76 26.73
N ASP A 113 -8.40 -10.50 26.91
CA ASP A 113 -9.30 -10.04 27.98
C ASP A 113 -10.40 -9.13 27.38
N PRO A 114 -11.51 -9.71 26.91
CA PRO A 114 -12.62 -8.95 26.32
C PRO A 114 -13.28 -7.95 27.30
N GLU A 115 -13.32 -8.27 28.59
CA GLU A 115 -13.91 -7.39 29.60
C GLU A 115 -13.03 -6.14 29.77
N ARG A 116 -11.71 -6.33 29.85
CA ARG A 116 -10.74 -5.22 29.87
C ARG A 116 -10.85 -4.35 28.62
N LEU A 117 -10.99 -4.96 27.43
CA LEU A 117 -11.15 -4.23 26.19
C LEU A 117 -12.38 -3.31 26.23
N GLU A 118 -13.52 -3.81 26.70
CA GLU A 118 -14.74 -3.01 26.85
C GLU A 118 -14.55 -1.84 27.85
N ASP A 119 -13.85 -2.09 28.95
CA ASP A 119 -13.58 -1.09 29.98
C ASP A 119 -12.71 0.08 29.49
N VAL A 120 -11.71 -0.23 28.61
CA VAL A 120 -10.69 0.77 28.23
C VAL A 120 -10.89 1.37 26.85
N LYS A 121 -11.84 0.86 26.05
CA LYS A 121 -12.05 1.32 24.65
C LYS A 121 -12.34 2.81 24.53
N ASN A 122 -12.87 3.45 25.58
CA ASN A 122 -13.20 4.87 25.62
C ASN A 122 -12.09 5.74 26.23
N GLU A 123 -11.02 5.15 26.79
CA GLU A 123 -9.87 5.89 27.30
C GLU A 123 -9.20 6.69 26.18
N GLN A 124 -8.83 7.95 26.48
CA GLN A 124 -8.20 8.81 25.47
C GLN A 124 -6.90 8.19 24.95
N VAL A 125 -6.04 7.72 25.84
CA VAL A 125 -4.78 7.07 25.46
C VAL A 125 -5.00 5.80 24.61
N PHE A 126 -6.08 5.05 24.85
CA PHE A 126 -6.39 3.88 24.05
C PHE A 126 -6.73 4.29 22.61
N ARG A 127 -7.62 5.27 22.42
CA ARG A 127 -8.05 5.72 21.11
C ARG A 127 -6.96 6.45 20.33
N GLU A 128 -6.25 7.38 20.96
CA GLU A 128 -5.29 8.26 20.28
C GLU A 128 -3.92 7.62 20.09
N SER A 129 -3.50 6.76 21.03
CA SER A 129 -2.18 6.14 20.96
C SER A 129 -2.24 4.66 20.58
N LEU A 130 -2.91 3.80 21.40
CA LEU A 130 -2.88 2.36 21.16
C LEU A 130 -3.55 1.98 19.84
N MET A 131 -4.65 2.64 19.49
CA MET A 131 -5.41 2.41 18.26
C MET A 131 -4.89 3.19 17.04
N ARG A 132 -3.85 4.01 17.19
CA ARG A 132 -3.36 4.86 16.10
C ARG A 132 -3.09 4.08 14.80
N ASN A 133 -2.46 2.92 14.92
CA ASN A 133 -2.07 2.07 13.77
C ASN A 133 -2.85 0.74 13.72
N VAL A 134 -3.80 0.52 14.64
CA VAL A 134 -4.57 -0.72 14.74
C VAL A 134 -6.06 -0.40 14.64
N SER A 135 -6.80 -1.11 13.77
CA SER A 135 -8.24 -0.95 13.63
C SER A 135 -9.02 -1.99 14.46
N TRP A 136 -10.31 -1.69 14.70
CA TRP A 136 -11.20 -2.62 15.38
C TRP A 136 -11.35 -3.96 14.66
N SER A 137 -11.36 -3.96 13.32
CA SER A 137 -11.43 -5.20 12.53
C SER A 137 -10.19 -6.07 12.71
N VAL A 138 -9.00 -5.45 12.80
CA VAL A 138 -7.74 -6.16 13.08
C VAL A 138 -7.75 -6.79 14.46
N ILE A 139 -8.22 -6.06 15.49
CA ILE A 139 -8.35 -6.58 16.86
C ILE A 139 -9.31 -7.78 16.91
N ARG A 140 -10.50 -7.63 16.31
CA ARG A 140 -11.55 -8.66 16.37
C ARG A 140 -11.20 -9.90 15.58
N ASP A 141 -10.60 -9.73 14.42
CA ASP A 141 -10.41 -10.81 13.45
C ASP A 141 -8.95 -11.29 13.38
N GLN A 142 -8.01 -10.43 12.98
CA GLN A 142 -6.64 -10.86 12.64
C GLN A 142 -5.85 -11.30 13.87
N PHE A 143 -5.77 -10.46 14.92
CA PHE A 143 -4.97 -10.78 16.10
C PHE A 143 -5.48 -12.04 16.81
N LYS A 144 -6.81 -12.17 16.94
CA LYS A 144 -7.42 -13.37 17.54
C LYS A 144 -7.19 -14.62 16.70
N ARG A 145 -7.26 -14.50 15.36
CA ARG A 145 -7.03 -15.63 14.45
C ARG A 145 -5.59 -16.12 14.54
N VAL A 146 -4.63 -15.21 14.54
CA VAL A 146 -3.21 -15.54 14.66
C VAL A 146 -2.90 -16.22 15.98
N LEU A 147 -3.42 -15.70 17.09
CA LEU A 147 -3.28 -16.35 18.42
C LEU A 147 -3.93 -17.74 18.46
N ALA A 148 -5.00 -17.97 17.69
CA ALA A 148 -5.65 -19.26 17.55
C ALA A 148 -4.92 -20.20 16.56
N GLY A 149 -3.75 -19.82 16.03
CA GLY A 149 -2.99 -20.61 15.04
C GLY A 149 -3.69 -20.78 13.69
N LYS A 150 -4.67 -19.92 13.37
CA LYS A 150 -5.40 -19.94 12.09
C LYS A 150 -4.66 -19.13 11.03
N PRO A 151 -4.85 -19.44 9.73
CA PRO A 151 -4.31 -18.63 8.64
C PRO A 151 -4.70 -17.16 8.76
N GLU A 152 -3.75 -16.27 8.56
CA GLU A 152 -3.88 -14.84 8.77
C GLU A 152 -4.67 -14.13 7.68
N LEU A 153 -4.46 -14.55 6.45
CA LEU A 153 -4.98 -13.86 5.28
C LEU A 153 -6.47 -14.14 5.08
N THR A 154 -7.25 -13.08 5.01
CA THR A 154 -8.65 -13.14 4.57
C THR A 154 -8.75 -12.91 3.07
N SER A 155 -9.66 -13.61 2.40
CA SER A 155 -10.02 -13.28 1.03
C SER A 155 -10.83 -11.98 1.00
N PHE A 156 -10.59 -11.15 -0.02
CA PHE A 156 -11.46 -10.01 -0.33
C PHE A 156 -12.27 -10.35 -1.57
N HIS A 157 -13.56 -10.01 -1.55
CA HIS A 157 -14.38 -10.01 -2.74
C HIS A 157 -15.39 -8.88 -2.66
N PHE A 158 -15.12 -7.83 -3.41
CA PHE A 158 -15.95 -6.62 -3.41
C PHE A 158 -16.08 -6.05 -4.82
N SER A 159 -17.06 -5.18 -5.03
CA SER A 159 -17.23 -4.45 -6.27
C SER A 159 -17.52 -2.98 -6.01
N TYR A 160 -17.21 -2.15 -7.00
CA TYR A 160 -17.55 -0.76 -7.04
C TYR A 160 -18.46 -0.50 -8.24
N GLN A 161 -19.58 0.17 -8.00
CA GLN A 161 -20.62 0.43 -9.00
C GLN A 161 -21.03 1.89 -8.98
N THR A 162 -21.06 2.51 -10.15
CA THR A 162 -21.69 3.82 -10.36
C THR A 162 -22.78 3.72 -11.43
N SER A 163 -23.87 4.45 -11.24
CA SER A 163 -24.83 4.69 -12.31
C SER A 163 -24.28 5.80 -13.21
N GLY A 164 -24.38 5.61 -14.54
CA GLY A 164 -24.04 6.66 -15.50
C GLY A 164 -25.06 7.81 -15.44
N ASP A 165 -24.63 9.00 -15.86
CA ASP A 165 -25.46 10.15 -16.15
C ASP A 165 -25.16 10.70 -17.56
N GLU A 166 -25.72 11.86 -17.90
CA GLU A 166 -25.51 12.47 -19.24
C GLU A 166 -24.05 12.80 -19.54
N GLN A 167 -23.21 12.97 -18.51
CA GLN A 167 -21.81 13.38 -18.62
C GLN A 167 -20.82 12.26 -18.26
N ARG A 168 -21.24 11.31 -17.44
CA ARG A 168 -20.39 10.22 -16.91
C ARG A 168 -20.95 8.86 -17.29
N ALA A 169 -20.09 7.99 -17.76
CA ALA A 169 -20.43 6.60 -18.01
C ALA A 169 -20.51 5.84 -16.68
N GLY A 170 -21.55 5.00 -16.53
CA GLY A 170 -21.61 4.07 -15.42
C GLY A 170 -20.48 3.03 -15.48
N VAL A 171 -20.03 2.57 -14.32
CA VAL A 171 -19.01 1.53 -14.21
C VAL A 171 -19.44 0.48 -13.21
N ASN A 172 -19.06 -0.78 -13.49
CA ASN A 172 -19.19 -1.90 -12.55
C ASN A 172 -17.92 -2.74 -12.65
N VAL A 173 -17.12 -2.71 -11.59
CA VAL A 173 -15.84 -3.41 -11.51
C VAL A 173 -15.77 -4.21 -10.22
N SER A 174 -15.33 -5.46 -10.31
CA SER A 174 -15.19 -6.34 -9.16
C SER A 174 -13.72 -6.68 -8.90
N PHE A 175 -13.39 -6.86 -7.64
CA PHE A 175 -12.06 -7.11 -7.13
C PHE A 175 -12.09 -8.34 -6.22
N LYS A 176 -11.27 -9.33 -6.55
CA LYS A 176 -11.18 -10.56 -5.76
C LYS A 176 -9.73 -10.86 -5.43
N VAL A 177 -9.41 -10.88 -4.14
CA VAL A 177 -8.10 -11.28 -3.63
C VAL A 177 -8.22 -12.68 -3.03
N THR A 178 -7.43 -13.60 -3.57
CA THR A 178 -7.33 -14.96 -3.06
C THR A 178 -5.99 -15.10 -2.35
N PRO A 179 -5.97 -15.34 -1.03
CA PRO A 179 -4.74 -15.56 -0.27
C PRO A 179 -3.89 -16.68 -0.87
N HIS A 180 -2.58 -16.51 -0.82
CA HIS A 180 -1.59 -17.49 -1.30
C HIS A 180 -1.69 -17.87 -2.79
N SER A 181 -2.44 -17.11 -3.60
CA SER A 181 -2.49 -17.35 -5.05
C SER A 181 -1.15 -17.02 -5.72
N LEU A 182 -0.80 -17.78 -6.74
CA LEU A 182 0.34 -17.58 -7.62
C LEU A 182 -0.15 -17.50 -9.07
N PRO A 183 0.00 -16.34 -9.72
CA PRO A 183 0.50 -15.06 -9.20
C PRO A 183 -0.42 -14.44 -8.14
N SER A 184 0.12 -13.49 -7.38
CA SER A 184 -0.64 -12.75 -6.37
C SER A 184 -1.81 -11.97 -6.98
N THR A 185 -2.95 -11.94 -6.28
CA THR A 185 -4.18 -11.25 -6.72
C THR A 185 -4.48 -9.99 -5.93
N ASN A 186 -3.53 -9.47 -5.16
CA ASN A 186 -3.72 -8.29 -4.30
C ASN A 186 -3.52 -6.94 -5.03
N VAL A 187 -3.02 -6.97 -6.27
CA VAL A 187 -2.92 -5.79 -7.14
C VAL A 187 -3.91 -5.93 -8.28
N HIS A 188 -4.86 -5.00 -8.33
CA HIS A 188 -5.84 -4.87 -9.41
C HIS A 188 -5.50 -3.67 -10.29
N VAL A 189 -5.78 -3.77 -11.58
CA VAL A 189 -5.42 -2.77 -12.57
C VAL A 189 -6.67 -2.30 -13.33
N LEU A 190 -6.85 -0.98 -13.38
CA LEU A 190 -7.80 -0.32 -14.25
C LEU A 190 -7.01 0.29 -15.43
N ILE A 191 -7.09 -0.33 -16.60
CA ILE A 191 -6.37 0.15 -17.77
C ILE A 191 -7.31 0.66 -18.86
N GLY A 192 -6.91 1.71 -19.53
CA GLY A 192 -7.66 2.31 -20.64
C GLY A 192 -7.05 3.61 -21.11
N ARG A 193 -7.60 4.19 -22.16
CA ARG A 193 -7.13 5.44 -22.77
C ARG A 193 -7.25 6.62 -21.81
N ASN A 194 -6.54 7.71 -22.14
CA ASN A 194 -6.74 8.97 -21.45
C ASN A 194 -8.18 9.47 -21.66
N GLY A 195 -8.79 10.02 -20.61
CA GLY A 195 -10.17 10.53 -20.65
C GLY A 195 -11.27 9.48 -20.51
N VAL A 196 -10.96 8.18 -20.29
CA VAL A 196 -12.02 7.18 -20.03
C VAL A 196 -12.59 7.26 -18.59
N GLY A 197 -11.96 8.06 -17.71
CA GLY A 197 -12.46 8.28 -16.36
C GLY A 197 -11.73 7.48 -15.26
N LYS A 198 -10.53 6.92 -15.50
CA LYS A 198 -9.77 6.14 -14.49
C LYS A 198 -9.55 6.92 -13.18
N THR A 199 -8.95 8.11 -13.28
CA THR A 199 -8.73 9.01 -12.16
C THR A 199 -10.03 9.37 -11.43
N THR A 200 -11.10 9.63 -12.21
CA THR A 200 -12.43 9.93 -11.65
C THR A 200 -12.96 8.77 -10.81
N ILE A 201 -12.84 7.53 -11.32
CA ILE A 201 -13.27 6.32 -10.60
C ILE A 201 -12.52 6.18 -9.28
N LEU A 202 -11.19 6.38 -9.27
CA LEU A 202 -10.40 6.28 -8.03
C LEU A 202 -10.82 7.36 -7.01
N ASN A 203 -11.02 8.61 -7.46
CA ASN A 203 -11.47 9.69 -6.59
C ASN A 203 -12.89 9.45 -6.05
N ASP A 204 -13.81 8.99 -6.90
CA ASP A 204 -15.15 8.63 -6.49
C ASP A 204 -15.15 7.46 -5.46
N MET A 205 -14.20 6.50 -5.59
CA MET A 205 -13.97 5.45 -4.59
C MET A 205 -13.53 6.03 -3.24
N VAL A 206 -12.57 6.97 -3.23
CA VAL A 206 -12.12 7.67 -2.02
C VAL A 206 -13.30 8.39 -1.37
N GLU A 207 -14.02 9.20 -2.15
CA GLU A 207 -15.16 9.95 -1.64
C GLU A 207 -16.27 9.03 -1.09
N THR A 208 -16.54 7.89 -1.76
CA THR A 208 -17.56 6.93 -1.32
C THR A 208 -17.22 6.31 0.04
N ILE A 209 -15.93 6.02 0.31
CA ILE A 209 -15.54 5.38 1.58
C ILE A 209 -15.42 6.41 2.71
N LEU A 210 -14.95 7.63 2.41
CA LEU A 210 -14.74 8.67 3.42
C LEU A 210 -16.01 9.45 3.76
N SER A 211 -16.97 9.52 2.84
CA SER A 211 -18.23 10.22 3.09
C SER A 211 -19.17 9.30 3.87
N ASP A 212 -19.67 9.77 4.99
CA ASP A 212 -20.81 9.16 5.67
C ASP A 212 -22.01 9.18 4.69
N THR A 213 -22.22 8.12 4.05
CA THR A 213 -23.18 7.53 3.11
C THR A 213 -24.45 8.31 2.67
N THR A 214 -24.61 9.58 2.91
CA THR A 214 -25.95 10.19 2.74
C THR A 214 -26.00 11.43 1.87
N GLY A 215 -25.40 11.46 0.68
CA GLY A 215 -25.96 12.50 -0.10
C GLY A 215 -25.23 13.18 -1.24
N ARG A 216 -24.18 12.61 -1.80
CA ARG A 216 -23.68 13.11 -3.09
C ARG A 216 -24.22 12.25 -4.23
N PRO A 217 -25.05 12.80 -5.14
CA PRO A 217 -25.74 12.03 -6.18
C PRO A 217 -24.80 11.36 -7.21
N HIS A 218 -23.49 11.61 -7.16
CA HIS A 218 -22.52 11.12 -8.14
C HIS A 218 -21.53 10.08 -7.60
N CYS A 219 -21.49 9.83 -6.28
CA CYS A 219 -20.67 8.78 -5.72
C CYS A 219 -21.29 7.41 -5.98
N GLY A 220 -20.45 6.43 -6.26
CA GLY A 220 -20.84 5.04 -6.45
C GLY A 220 -21.19 4.35 -5.12
N LYS A 221 -21.27 3.04 -5.16
CA LYS A 221 -21.43 2.19 -3.98
C LYS A 221 -20.47 1.04 -4.02
N PHE A 222 -19.96 0.66 -2.86
CA PHE A 222 -19.23 -0.58 -2.67
C PHE A 222 -20.17 -1.69 -2.19
N LEU A 223 -19.99 -2.87 -2.78
CA LEU A 223 -20.68 -4.08 -2.35
C LEU A 223 -19.63 -5.14 -2.01
N ILE A 224 -19.88 -5.91 -0.96
CA ILE A 224 -19.12 -7.14 -0.67
C ILE A 224 -19.89 -8.34 -1.23
N HIS A 225 -19.16 -9.36 -1.60
CA HIS A 225 -19.71 -10.60 -2.16
C HIS A 225 -19.28 -11.80 -1.32
N ASP A 226 -20.24 -12.56 -0.88
CA ASP A 226 -20.03 -13.82 -0.18
C ASP A 226 -20.83 -14.96 -0.82
N SER A 227 -20.92 -16.10 -0.15
CA SER A 227 -21.70 -17.26 -0.62
C SER A 227 -23.22 -17.04 -0.55
N LEU A 228 -23.69 -16.01 0.14
CA LEU A 228 -25.11 -15.72 0.36
C LEU A 228 -25.61 -14.61 -0.57
N GLY A 229 -24.72 -13.84 -1.19
CA GLY A 229 -25.08 -12.77 -2.12
C GLY A 229 -24.18 -11.56 -2.11
N SER A 230 -24.78 -10.38 -2.33
CA SER A 230 -24.07 -9.11 -2.37
C SER A 230 -24.71 -8.16 -1.37
N GLU A 231 -23.91 -7.61 -0.47
CA GLU A 231 -24.38 -6.68 0.56
C GLU A 231 -23.56 -5.37 0.49
N PRO A 232 -24.11 -4.24 0.98
CA PRO A 232 -23.34 -3.00 1.14
C PRO A 232 -22.08 -3.25 1.96
N MET A 233 -20.96 -2.66 1.53
CA MET A 233 -19.70 -2.79 2.23
C MET A 233 -19.78 -2.13 3.62
N PRO A 234 -19.43 -2.83 4.71
CA PRO A 234 -19.32 -2.24 6.04
C PRO A 234 -18.29 -1.12 6.08
N THR A 235 -18.49 -0.11 6.91
CA THR A 235 -17.59 1.04 7.05
C THR A 235 -16.20 0.68 7.58
N ASP A 236 -16.06 -0.48 8.25
CA ASP A 236 -14.81 -1.01 8.79
C ASP A 236 -14.21 -2.14 7.94
N TYR A 237 -14.69 -2.34 6.70
CA TYR A 237 -14.18 -3.37 5.80
C TYR A 237 -12.70 -3.17 5.47
N PHE A 238 -12.30 -1.94 5.18
CA PHE A 238 -10.90 -1.52 5.10
C PHE A 238 -10.54 -0.72 6.35
N SER A 239 -9.34 -0.98 6.87
CA SER A 239 -8.83 -0.27 8.04
C SER A 239 -8.32 1.13 7.71
N SER A 240 -7.82 1.30 6.49
CA SER A 240 -7.29 2.57 6.00
C SER A 240 -7.31 2.61 4.47
N ILE A 241 -7.25 3.82 3.94
CA ILE A 241 -7.10 4.09 2.51
C ILE A 241 -5.84 4.92 2.32
N VAL A 242 -5.03 4.55 1.34
CA VAL A 242 -3.89 5.34 0.89
C VAL A 242 -4.11 5.73 -0.56
N SER A 243 -4.23 7.03 -0.82
CA SER A 243 -4.36 7.58 -2.16
C SER A 243 -3.01 8.05 -2.66
N VAL A 244 -2.57 7.57 -3.83
CA VAL A 244 -1.29 7.92 -4.44
C VAL A 244 -1.53 8.58 -5.79
N SER A 245 -1.11 9.85 -5.95
CA SER A 245 -1.17 10.56 -7.23
C SER A 245 -0.02 11.54 -7.38
N PHE A 246 0.71 11.42 -8.47
CA PHE A 246 1.83 12.32 -8.82
C PHE A 246 1.52 13.24 -10.00
N SER A 247 0.29 13.29 -10.47
CA SER A 247 -0.12 14.20 -11.52
C SER A 247 -0.18 15.64 -10.99
N ALA A 248 0.65 16.52 -11.54
CA ALA A 248 0.60 17.96 -11.25
C ALA A 248 -0.66 18.64 -11.84
N PHE A 249 -1.36 17.97 -12.75
CA PHE A 249 -2.54 18.47 -13.47
C PHE A 249 -3.84 17.87 -13.00
N ASP A 250 -3.80 17.06 -11.93
CA ASP A 250 -4.99 16.42 -11.38
C ASP A 250 -5.99 17.52 -10.93
N PRO A 251 -7.22 17.51 -11.46
CA PRO A 251 -8.23 18.50 -11.11
C PRO A 251 -8.87 18.24 -9.75
N PHE A 252 -8.60 17.10 -9.13
CA PHE A 252 -9.20 16.68 -7.88
C PHE A 252 -8.47 17.25 -6.67
N LEU A 253 -9.23 17.54 -5.63
CA LEU A 253 -8.71 17.95 -4.33
C LEU A 253 -8.73 16.74 -3.41
N PHE A 254 -7.55 16.27 -3.05
CA PHE A 254 -7.45 15.16 -2.10
C PHE A 254 -7.74 15.65 -0.68
N PRO A 255 -8.49 14.90 0.14
CA PRO A 255 -8.69 15.20 1.55
C PRO A 255 -7.36 15.35 2.28
N ALA A 256 -7.35 16.07 3.39
CA ALA A 256 -6.20 16.08 4.29
C ALA A 256 -6.06 14.69 4.96
N ASP A 257 -4.83 14.35 5.35
CA ASP A 257 -4.58 13.11 6.08
C ASP A 257 -5.46 13.05 7.35
N GLN A 258 -6.11 11.92 7.52
CA GLN A 258 -6.97 11.63 8.66
C GLN A 258 -6.52 10.32 9.31
N PRO A 259 -5.55 10.33 10.24
CA PRO A 259 -5.03 9.12 10.88
C PRO A 259 -5.90 8.63 12.04
N ASP A 260 -6.85 9.43 12.52
CA ASP A 260 -7.67 9.12 13.70
C ASP A 260 -8.83 8.17 13.36
N ARG A 261 -8.61 6.88 13.57
CA ARG A 261 -9.60 5.82 13.30
C ARG A 261 -10.87 5.91 14.15
N SER A 262 -10.89 6.74 15.18
CA SER A 262 -12.13 6.99 15.94
C SER A 262 -13.13 7.85 15.15
N LYS A 263 -12.64 8.56 14.13
CA LYS A 263 -13.44 9.40 13.24
C LYS A 263 -13.87 8.71 11.94
N GLY A 264 -13.54 7.43 11.79
CA GLY A 264 -13.85 6.64 10.59
C GLY A 264 -12.63 5.94 10.01
N VAL A 265 -12.67 5.63 8.72
CA VAL A 265 -11.55 5.01 8.01
C VAL A 265 -10.37 5.97 7.96
N ALA A 266 -9.18 5.51 8.37
CA ALA A 266 -7.99 6.35 8.26
C ALA A 266 -7.66 6.62 6.78
N TYR A 267 -7.25 7.85 6.48
CA TYR A 267 -6.93 8.27 5.13
C TYR A 267 -5.56 8.94 5.07
N PHE A 268 -4.76 8.59 4.06
CA PHE A 268 -3.44 9.16 3.80
C PHE A 268 -3.30 9.50 2.32
N TYR A 269 -2.73 10.67 2.06
CA TYR A 269 -2.42 11.10 0.71
C TYR A 269 -0.91 11.10 0.47
N VAL A 270 -0.49 10.48 -0.63
CA VAL A 270 0.89 10.44 -1.10
C VAL A 270 0.95 11.07 -2.49
N GLY A 271 1.56 12.24 -2.61
CA GLY A 271 1.62 12.90 -3.91
C GLY A 271 2.16 14.31 -3.85
N MET A 272 2.03 14.98 -5.01
CA MET A 272 2.64 16.29 -5.25
C MET A 272 1.81 17.47 -4.73
N GLN A 273 0.54 17.29 -4.38
CA GLN A 273 -0.29 18.40 -3.91
C GLN A 273 0.02 18.74 -2.45
N SER A 274 0.09 20.02 -2.15
CA SER A 274 0.22 20.48 -0.76
C SER A 274 -1.09 20.25 0.00
N PRO A 275 -1.05 19.85 1.28
CA PRO A 275 -2.25 19.76 2.09
C PRO A 275 -2.88 21.15 2.30
N GLY A 276 -4.19 21.24 2.47
CA GLY A 276 -4.86 22.51 2.72
C GLY A 276 -6.38 22.35 2.83
N GLU A 277 -7.04 23.28 3.49
CA GLU A 277 -8.50 23.36 3.60
C GLU A 277 -9.06 24.37 2.61
N GLY A 278 -10.23 24.08 2.04
CA GLY A 278 -11.01 24.98 1.19
C GLY A 278 -10.94 24.68 -0.31
N PRO A 279 -11.87 25.25 -1.09
CA PRO A 279 -11.94 25.08 -2.53
C PRO A 279 -10.84 25.89 -3.23
N GLY A 280 -10.03 25.26 -4.07
CA GLY A 280 -9.03 25.93 -4.89
C GLY A 280 -7.89 25.01 -5.30
N LYS A 281 -7.25 25.33 -6.42
CA LYS A 281 -6.08 24.59 -6.90
C LYS A 281 -4.92 24.75 -5.91
N ARG A 282 -4.40 23.68 -5.40
CA ARG A 282 -3.28 23.68 -4.44
C ARG A 282 -1.96 23.75 -5.19
N PRO A 283 -0.97 24.50 -4.69
CA PRO A 283 0.35 24.49 -5.28
C PRO A 283 1.00 23.11 -5.11
N PRO A 284 1.81 22.67 -6.08
CA PRO A 284 2.61 21.46 -5.90
C PRO A 284 3.61 21.66 -4.74
N LYS A 285 3.93 20.57 -4.05
CA LYS A 285 4.98 20.53 -3.02
C LYS A 285 6.34 20.89 -3.64
N THR A 286 7.13 21.65 -2.89
CA THR A 286 8.53 21.89 -3.27
C THR A 286 9.39 20.65 -3.02
N THR A 287 10.58 20.62 -3.59
CA THR A 287 11.56 19.54 -3.36
C THR A 287 11.90 19.41 -1.87
N GLU A 288 12.01 20.53 -1.17
CA GLU A 288 12.26 20.57 0.26
C GLU A 288 11.11 19.92 1.05
N ALA A 289 9.85 20.23 0.70
CA ALA A 289 8.69 19.65 1.33
C ALA A 289 8.59 18.13 1.07
N LEU A 290 8.95 17.65 -0.13
CA LEU A 290 9.01 16.22 -0.43
C LEU A 290 10.13 15.51 0.33
N THR A 291 11.27 16.19 0.54
CA THR A 291 12.38 15.68 1.34
C THR A 291 11.97 15.56 2.81
N GLU A 292 11.28 16.57 3.35
CA GLU A 292 10.76 16.56 4.71
C GLU A 292 9.72 15.45 4.91
N ASP A 293 8.80 15.29 3.96
CA ASP A 293 7.84 14.17 3.93
C ASP A 293 8.53 12.80 3.97
N PHE A 294 9.59 12.63 3.16
CA PHE A 294 10.36 11.39 3.14
C PHE A 294 11.05 11.11 4.47
N ILE A 295 11.73 12.12 5.04
CA ILE A 295 12.46 11.96 6.29
C ILE A 295 11.51 11.65 7.44
N THR A 296 10.41 12.38 7.57
CA THR A 296 9.38 12.12 8.60
C THR A 296 8.84 10.70 8.50
N SER A 297 8.54 10.24 7.29
CA SER A 297 8.06 8.88 7.07
C SER A 297 9.12 7.81 7.36
N LEU A 298 10.38 8.09 7.04
CA LEU A 298 11.49 7.19 7.34
C LEU A 298 11.74 7.07 8.85
N GLU A 299 11.69 8.19 9.59
CA GLU A 299 11.76 8.19 11.06
C GLU A 299 10.64 7.36 11.67
N SER A 300 9.41 7.52 11.16
CA SER A 300 8.28 6.69 11.56
C SER A 300 8.54 5.20 11.29
N CYS A 301 9.04 4.85 10.11
CA CYS A 301 9.39 3.47 9.77
C CYS A 301 10.49 2.91 10.69
N PHE A 302 11.51 3.71 11.00
CA PHE A 302 12.65 3.28 11.81
C PHE A 302 12.38 3.28 13.31
N SER A 303 11.27 3.89 13.75
CA SER A 303 10.82 3.84 15.14
C SER A 303 10.30 2.45 15.57
N GLN A 304 9.97 1.58 14.60
CA GLN A 304 9.42 0.24 14.83
C GLN A 304 10.19 -0.79 14.01
N GLU A 305 10.75 -1.80 14.66
CA GLU A 305 11.59 -2.81 14.01
C GLU A 305 10.86 -3.55 12.87
N SER A 306 9.58 -3.88 13.04
CA SER A 306 8.79 -4.53 12.00
C SER A 306 8.60 -3.66 10.76
N LYS A 307 8.38 -2.34 10.91
CA LYS A 307 8.30 -1.40 9.78
C LYS A 307 9.67 -1.19 9.13
N ARG A 308 10.72 -1.11 9.93
CA ARG A 308 12.10 -1.00 9.46
C ARG A 308 12.47 -2.18 8.56
N GLN A 309 12.17 -3.41 8.98
CA GLN A 309 12.40 -4.62 8.19
C GLN A 309 11.58 -4.65 6.90
N ARG A 310 10.30 -4.24 6.93
CA ARG A 310 9.47 -4.11 5.74
C ARG A 310 10.02 -3.07 4.77
N TRP A 311 10.51 -1.94 5.28
CA TRP A 311 11.14 -0.92 4.45
C TRP A 311 12.38 -1.48 3.74
N VAL A 312 13.26 -2.17 4.46
CA VAL A 312 14.45 -2.82 3.88
C VAL A 312 14.06 -3.85 2.82
N ALA A 313 13.06 -4.69 3.10
CA ALA A 313 12.58 -5.68 2.13
C ALA A 313 12.05 -5.02 0.85
N ALA A 314 11.31 -3.92 1.00
CA ALA A 314 10.78 -3.17 -0.13
C ALA A 314 11.89 -2.47 -0.94
N ILE A 315 12.88 -1.87 -0.28
CA ILE A 315 14.06 -1.26 -0.93
C ILE A 315 14.84 -2.30 -1.75
N LYS A 316 15.08 -3.49 -1.19
CA LYS A 316 15.78 -4.57 -1.90
C LYS A 316 15.08 -5.00 -3.20
N ARG A 317 13.76 -4.82 -3.32
CA ARG A 317 13.06 -5.02 -4.59
C ARG A 317 13.42 -3.97 -5.64
N LEU A 318 13.69 -2.73 -5.22
CA LEU A 318 14.09 -1.64 -6.10
C LEU A 318 15.57 -1.76 -6.56
N GLU A 319 16.41 -2.51 -5.86
CA GLU A 319 17.82 -2.73 -6.20
C GLU A 319 18.02 -3.55 -7.51
N SER A 320 16.93 -4.00 -8.13
CA SER A 320 16.98 -4.46 -9.53
C SER A 320 17.27 -3.32 -10.52
N ASP A 321 17.09 -2.07 -10.11
CA ASP A 321 17.57 -0.87 -10.78
C ASP A 321 18.96 -0.51 -10.25
N SER A 322 19.93 -0.35 -11.18
CA SER A 322 21.34 -0.10 -10.82
C SER A 322 21.55 1.17 -10.00
N ASN A 323 20.73 2.20 -10.21
CA ASN A 323 20.86 3.42 -9.41
C ASN A 323 20.42 3.20 -7.96
N PHE A 324 19.38 2.39 -7.73
CA PHE A 324 18.98 2.02 -6.36
C PHE A 324 20.00 1.09 -5.72
N GLU A 325 20.61 0.14 -6.47
CA GLU A 325 21.69 -0.72 -6.01
C GLU A 325 22.91 0.11 -5.58
N ASP A 326 23.36 1.06 -6.41
CA ASP A 326 24.50 1.95 -6.13
C ASP A 326 24.28 2.87 -4.90
N MET A 327 23.04 3.19 -4.58
CA MET A 327 22.71 4.01 -3.41
C MET A 327 22.85 3.26 -2.08
N ASP A 328 22.85 1.94 -2.11
CA ASP A 328 22.99 1.06 -0.92
C ASP A 328 22.10 1.49 0.25
N LEU A 329 20.83 1.74 -0.06
CA LEU A 329 19.86 2.22 0.93
C LEU A 329 19.53 1.18 2.00
N ALA A 330 19.61 -0.10 1.67
CA ALA A 330 19.37 -1.18 2.62
C ALA A 330 20.37 -1.15 3.79
N HIS A 331 21.61 -0.66 3.57
CA HIS A 331 22.61 -0.47 4.62
C HIS A 331 22.22 0.55 5.69
N LEU A 332 21.29 1.46 5.42
CA LEU A 332 20.75 2.37 6.45
C LEU A 332 20.19 1.62 7.68
N ASN A 333 19.77 0.36 7.47
CA ASN A 333 19.29 -0.50 8.55
C ASN A 333 20.36 -0.84 9.60
N GLU A 334 21.63 -0.83 9.23
CA GLU A 334 22.76 -1.21 10.10
C GLU A 334 23.24 -0.02 10.96
N LEU A 335 22.84 1.20 10.59
CA LEU A 335 23.26 2.42 11.26
C LEU A 335 22.34 2.76 12.46
N PRO A 336 22.86 3.48 13.46
CA PRO A 336 22.02 4.17 14.43
C PRO A 336 20.99 5.07 13.72
N THR A 337 19.78 5.18 14.27
CA THR A 337 18.68 5.87 13.59
C THR A 337 19.05 7.30 13.17
N ASP A 338 19.68 8.08 14.06
CA ASP A 338 20.06 9.47 13.75
C ASP A 338 21.06 9.56 12.57
N GLU A 339 22.04 8.66 12.51
CA GLU A 339 23.00 8.58 11.41
C GLU A 339 22.34 8.13 10.11
N ALA A 340 21.43 7.16 10.18
CA ALA A 340 20.65 6.69 9.04
C ALA A 340 19.81 7.82 8.44
N ILE A 341 19.15 8.63 9.25
CA ILE A 341 18.33 9.77 8.82
C ILE A 341 19.18 10.84 8.12
N VAL A 342 20.32 11.22 8.71
CA VAL A 342 21.24 12.20 8.10
C VAL A 342 21.76 11.69 6.74
N LYS A 343 22.13 10.41 6.65
CA LYS A 343 22.59 9.79 5.40
C LYS A 343 21.47 9.72 4.37
N ALA A 344 20.27 9.31 4.78
CA ALA A 344 19.07 9.24 3.93
C ALA A 344 18.72 10.62 3.33
N HIS A 345 18.71 11.69 4.14
CA HIS A 345 18.49 13.05 3.68
C HIS A 345 19.48 13.45 2.58
N ARG A 346 20.78 13.17 2.77
CA ARG A 346 21.82 13.48 1.80
C ARG A 346 21.65 12.70 0.49
N ILE A 347 21.24 11.43 0.56
CA ILE A 347 20.98 10.61 -0.63
C ILE A 347 19.75 11.16 -1.36
N PHE A 348 18.62 11.33 -0.67
CA PHE A 348 17.36 11.77 -1.25
C PHE A 348 17.47 13.10 -1.98
N SER A 349 18.15 14.08 -1.38
CA SER A 349 18.33 15.42 -1.98
C SER A 349 19.16 15.44 -3.28
N ARG A 350 19.83 14.33 -3.64
CA ARG A 350 20.63 14.17 -4.85
C ARG A 350 20.01 13.25 -5.89
N MET A 351 18.88 12.64 -5.56
CA MET A 351 18.18 11.70 -6.47
C MET A 351 17.55 12.45 -7.66
N SER A 352 17.39 11.74 -8.77
CA SER A 352 16.52 12.22 -9.83
C SER A 352 15.05 12.19 -9.37
N SER A 353 14.22 13.03 -9.99
CA SER A 353 12.79 13.14 -9.62
C SER A 353 12.06 11.79 -9.63
N GLY A 354 12.31 10.93 -10.61
CA GLY A 354 11.69 9.60 -10.65
C GLY A 354 12.09 8.71 -9.48
N HIS A 355 13.38 8.65 -9.16
CA HIS A 355 13.86 7.84 -8.03
C HIS A 355 13.37 8.39 -6.68
N SER A 356 13.37 9.72 -6.48
CA SER A 356 12.87 10.32 -5.24
C SER A 356 11.36 10.08 -5.04
N ILE A 357 10.57 10.15 -6.10
CA ILE A 357 9.13 9.84 -6.05
C ILE A 357 8.90 8.38 -5.65
N VAL A 358 9.63 7.43 -6.23
CA VAL A 358 9.52 6.00 -5.89
C VAL A 358 9.89 5.77 -4.43
N LEU A 359 11.03 6.30 -3.98
CA LEU A 359 11.51 6.11 -2.62
C LEU A 359 10.55 6.74 -1.59
N LEU A 360 10.08 7.97 -1.84
CA LEU A 360 9.09 8.64 -1.01
C LEU A 360 7.79 7.81 -0.92
N THR A 361 7.26 7.40 -2.09
CA THR A 361 6.01 6.64 -2.14
C THR A 361 6.12 5.34 -1.38
N LEU A 362 7.19 4.57 -1.62
CA LEU A 362 7.39 3.30 -0.97
C LEU A 362 7.56 3.45 0.55
N THR A 363 8.31 4.48 0.98
CA THR A 363 8.49 4.78 2.40
C THR A 363 7.17 5.16 3.07
N LYS A 364 6.37 6.02 2.44
CA LYS A 364 5.03 6.37 2.93
C LYS A 364 4.06 5.18 2.93
N LEU A 365 4.15 4.31 1.93
CA LEU A 365 3.35 3.08 1.92
C LEU A 365 3.75 2.15 3.07
N VAL A 366 5.04 1.96 3.34
CA VAL A 366 5.50 1.16 4.49
C VAL A 366 5.05 1.77 5.82
N GLU A 367 5.03 3.10 5.92
CA GLU A 367 4.52 3.81 7.10
C GLU A 367 3.01 3.59 7.29
N ALA A 368 2.22 3.79 6.22
CA ALA A 368 0.75 3.90 6.29
C ALA A 368 0.01 2.57 6.11
N VAL A 369 0.61 1.61 5.38
CA VAL A 369 -0.04 0.32 5.08
C VAL A 369 -0.01 -0.58 6.31
N GLU A 370 -1.19 -0.81 6.85
CA GLU A 370 -1.46 -1.76 7.92
C GLU A 370 -2.40 -2.87 7.40
N GLU A 371 -2.84 -3.76 8.28
CA GLU A 371 -3.77 -4.83 7.90
C GLU A 371 -5.04 -4.27 7.24
N LYS A 372 -5.47 -4.90 6.13
CA LYS A 372 -6.67 -4.52 5.39
C LYS A 372 -6.66 -3.07 4.86
N THR A 373 -5.50 -2.59 4.40
CA THR A 373 -5.40 -1.28 3.73
C THR A 373 -5.82 -1.41 2.26
N LEU A 374 -6.60 -0.44 1.77
CA LEU A 374 -6.86 -0.22 0.34
C LEU A 374 -5.93 0.89 -0.18
N VAL A 375 -5.08 0.55 -1.15
CA VAL A 375 -4.23 1.52 -1.86
C VAL A 375 -4.87 1.85 -3.20
N LEU A 376 -5.14 3.13 -3.45
CA LEU A 376 -5.63 3.64 -4.73
C LEU A 376 -4.54 4.47 -5.39
N MET A 377 -4.01 4.01 -6.52
CA MET A 377 -2.86 4.62 -7.17
C MET A 377 -3.19 5.05 -8.59
N ASP A 378 -2.93 6.32 -8.89
CA ASP A 378 -3.17 6.90 -10.20
C ASP A 378 -1.86 7.17 -10.96
N GLU A 379 -1.74 6.59 -12.15
CA GLU A 379 -0.67 6.75 -13.14
C GLU A 379 0.75 6.70 -12.56
N PRO A 380 1.16 5.62 -11.87
CA PRO A 380 2.50 5.51 -11.29
C PRO A 380 3.63 5.60 -12.31
N GLU A 381 3.33 5.34 -13.59
CA GLU A 381 4.28 5.37 -14.70
C GLU A 381 4.78 6.77 -15.07
N SER A 382 4.13 7.84 -14.62
CA SER A 382 4.36 9.21 -15.11
C SER A 382 5.81 9.69 -14.99
N HIS A 383 6.60 9.09 -14.08
CA HIS A 383 7.99 9.49 -13.84
C HIS A 383 8.97 8.32 -13.84
N LEU A 384 8.51 7.11 -14.22
CA LEU A 384 9.27 5.87 -14.06
C LEU A 384 9.59 5.22 -15.42
N HIS A 385 10.82 4.80 -15.61
CA HIS A 385 11.14 3.93 -16.74
C HIS A 385 10.63 2.50 -16.48
N PRO A 386 10.36 1.72 -17.54
CA PRO A 386 9.66 0.43 -17.43
C PRO A 386 10.22 -0.56 -16.40
N PRO A 387 11.55 -0.84 -16.34
CA PRO A 387 12.10 -1.75 -15.32
C PRO A 387 11.85 -1.30 -13.88
N LEU A 388 12.02 0.00 -13.57
CA LEU A 388 11.78 0.51 -12.23
C LEU A 388 10.29 0.48 -11.88
N LEU A 389 9.40 0.74 -12.84
CA LEU A 389 7.96 0.63 -12.66
C LEU A 389 7.53 -0.82 -12.33
N SER A 390 8.12 -1.81 -13.00
CA SER A 390 7.91 -3.23 -12.69
C SER A 390 8.37 -3.57 -11.27
N ALA A 391 9.61 -3.20 -10.91
CA ALA A 391 10.16 -3.40 -9.57
C ALA A 391 9.30 -2.75 -8.47
N PHE A 392 8.85 -1.52 -8.72
CA PHE A 392 7.99 -0.78 -7.81
C PHE A 392 6.62 -1.48 -7.63
N THR A 393 6.01 -1.93 -8.73
CA THR A 393 4.73 -2.67 -8.67
C THR A 393 4.87 -3.98 -7.88
N ARG A 394 6.00 -4.70 -8.05
CA ARG A 394 6.30 -5.89 -7.24
C ARG A 394 6.51 -5.57 -5.77
N ALA A 395 7.26 -4.49 -5.46
CA ALA A 395 7.47 -4.07 -4.07
C ALA A 395 6.15 -3.76 -3.36
N ILE A 396 5.22 -3.09 -4.06
CA ILE A 396 3.86 -2.83 -3.54
C ILE A 396 3.09 -4.13 -3.34
N SER A 397 3.12 -5.04 -4.32
CA SER A 397 2.43 -6.33 -4.21
C SER A 397 2.92 -7.12 -3.00
N ASP A 398 4.24 -7.21 -2.79
CA ASP A 398 4.84 -7.93 -1.67
C ASP A 398 4.45 -7.28 -0.32
N LEU A 399 4.51 -5.94 -0.22
CA LEU A 399 4.10 -5.18 0.97
C LEU A 399 2.63 -5.45 1.32
N LEU A 400 1.75 -5.38 0.31
CA LEU A 400 0.32 -5.59 0.51
C LEU A 400 -0.01 -7.05 0.82
N GLN A 401 0.73 -8.01 0.26
CA GLN A 401 0.57 -9.42 0.59
C GLN A 401 0.94 -9.68 2.05
N ASP A 402 2.04 -9.08 2.53
CA ASP A 402 2.44 -9.17 3.94
C ASP A 402 1.37 -8.59 4.89
N ARG A 403 0.68 -7.52 4.45
CA ARG A 403 -0.29 -6.77 5.28
C ARG A 403 -1.76 -7.08 4.96
N ASN A 404 -2.04 -8.13 4.19
CA ASN A 404 -3.40 -8.47 3.78
C ASN A 404 -4.13 -7.25 3.18
N GLY A 405 -3.42 -6.47 2.36
CA GLY A 405 -3.92 -5.27 1.72
C GLY A 405 -4.27 -5.48 0.25
N VAL A 406 -4.91 -4.51 -0.34
CA VAL A 406 -5.34 -4.50 -1.74
C VAL A 406 -4.91 -3.20 -2.40
N ALA A 407 -4.36 -3.27 -3.63
CA ALA A 407 -4.17 -2.09 -4.47
C ALA A 407 -5.11 -2.10 -5.67
N ILE A 408 -5.59 -0.92 -6.05
CA ILE A 408 -6.24 -0.66 -7.33
C ILE A 408 -5.41 0.42 -8.03
N ILE A 409 -4.78 0.06 -9.14
CA ILE A 409 -3.88 0.94 -9.90
C ILE A 409 -4.57 1.35 -11.19
N ALA A 410 -4.83 2.64 -11.37
CA ALA A 410 -5.24 3.20 -12.63
C ALA A 410 -4.00 3.55 -13.46
N THR A 411 -3.92 3.06 -14.70
CA THR A 411 -2.73 3.18 -15.52
C THR A 411 -3.06 3.20 -17.02
N HIS A 412 -2.12 3.67 -17.81
CA HIS A 412 -2.08 3.45 -19.27
C HIS A 412 -0.85 2.62 -19.68
N SER A 413 -0.07 2.14 -18.70
CA SER A 413 1.15 1.37 -18.96
C SER A 413 0.89 -0.14 -19.08
N PRO A 414 1.29 -0.79 -20.17
CA PRO A 414 1.26 -2.25 -20.28
C PRO A 414 2.21 -2.94 -19.31
N VAL A 415 3.23 -2.22 -18.79
CA VAL A 415 4.20 -2.77 -17.83
C VAL A 415 3.55 -3.06 -16.48
N VAL A 416 2.64 -2.20 -16.01
CA VAL A 416 1.86 -2.47 -14.79
C VAL A 416 0.93 -3.66 -15.00
N VAL A 417 0.34 -3.77 -16.20
CA VAL A 417 -0.54 -4.90 -16.55
C VAL A 417 0.21 -6.24 -16.55
N GLN A 418 1.48 -6.25 -17.00
CA GLN A 418 2.33 -7.46 -16.97
C GLN A 418 2.55 -8.01 -15.54
N GLU A 419 2.38 -7.19 -14.52
CA GLU A 419 2.60 -7.56 -13.13
C GLU A 419 1.34 -8.10 -12.43
N ALA A 420 0.20 -8.12 -13.10
CA ALA A 420 -1.08 -8.60 -12.57
C ALA A 420 -1.69 -9.69 -13.44
N PRO A 421 -2.30 -10.74 -12.86
CA PRO A 421 -3.03 -11.74 -13.64
C PRO A 421 -4.27 -11.14 -14.32
N GLY A 422 -4.68 -11.68 -15.46
CA GLY A 422 -5.81 -11.19 -16.25
C GLY A 422 -7.12 -11.09 -15.45
N SER A 423 -7.30 -11.95 -14.46
CA SER A 423 -8.43 -11.89 -13.52
C SER A 423 -8.43 -10.64 -12.64
N CYS A 424 -7.30 -9.95 -12.49
CA CYS A 424 -7.14 -8.71 -11.72
C CYS A 424 -7.13 -7.45 -12.60
N VAL A 425 -7.24 -7.58 -13.93
CA VAL A 425 -7.20 -6.45 -14.87
C VAL A 425 -8.58 -6.13 -15.40
N TRP A 426 -8.94 -4.84 -15.41
CA TRP A 426 -10.12 -4.32 -16.06
C TRP A 426 -9.71 -3.35 -17.18
N LYS A 427 -10.14 -3.67 -18.41
CA LYS A 427 -10.00 -2.80 -19.58
C LYS A 427 -11.20 -1.86 -19.65
N LEU A 428 -10.97 -0.58 -19.41
CA LEU A 428 -11.99 0.45 -19.47
C LEU A 428 -12.02 1.06 -20.86
N THR A 429 -13.20 1.08 -21.46
CA THR A 429 -13.46 1.74 -22.73
C THR A 429 -14.65 2.67 -22.60
N ARG A 430 -14.63 3.78 -23.33
CA ARG A 430 -15.72 4.75 -23.33
C ARG A 430 -16.03 5.16 -24.76
N LEU A 431 -17.31 5.07 -25.10
CA LEU A 431 -17.84 5.60 -26.34
C LEU A 431 -18.96 6.60 -26.01
N ARG A 432 -18.66 7.90 -26.07
CA ARG A 432 -19.56 8.99 -25.62
C ARG A 432 -19.94 8.82 -24.15
N ALA A 433 -21.24 8.64 -23.84
CA ALA A 433 -21.77 8.43 -22.49
C ALA A 433 -21.79 6.95 -22.04
N GLU A 434 -21.51 6.01 -22.96
CA GLU A 434 -21.47 4.59 -22.63
C GLU A 434 -20.06 4.17 -22.23
N GLY A 435 -19.94 3.63 -21.01
CA GLY A 435 -18.73 3.04 -20.48
C GLY A 435 -18.86 1.53 -20.46
N ARG A 436 -17.75 0.85 -20.72
CA ARG A 436 -17.66 -0.59 -20.64
C ARG A 436 -16.37 -0.99 -19.89
N ALA A 437 -16.51 -1.95 -19.01
CA ALA A 437 -15.41 -2.57 -18.30
C ALA A 437 -15.36 -4.06 -18.64
N ASP A 438 -14.30 -4.49 -19.32
CA ASP A 438 -14.12 -5.88 -19.74
C ASP A 438 -12.84 -6.46 -19.15
N ARG A 439 -12.80 -7.79 -19.00
CA ARG A 439 -11.55 -8.50 -18.72
C ARG A 439 -10.72 -8.62 -20.02
N PRO A 440 -9.38 -8.66 -19.93
CA PRO A 440 -8.53 -9.00 -21.07
C PRO A 440 -8.93 -10.38 -21.63
N GLU A 441 -8.82 -10.55 -22.94
CA GLU A 441 -9.09 -11.83 -23.60
C GLU A 441 -7.95 -12.85 -23.35
N ARG A 442 -6.75 -12.36 -23.03
CA ARG A 442 -5.54 -13.14 -22.79
C ARG A 442 -5.08 -12.97 -21.37
N GLU A 443 -4.30 -13.95 -20.89
CA GLU A 443 -3.56 -13.80 -19.64
C GLU A 443 -2.56 -12.64 -19.75
N THR A 444 -2.45 -11.83 -18.70
CA THR A 444 -1.63 -10.61 -18.72
C THR A 444 -0.33 -10.76 -17.96
N PHE A 445 -0.29 -11.62 -16.97
CA PHE A 445 0.91 -11.81 -16.15
C PHE A 445 2.08 -12.34 -16.99
N GLY A 446 3.14 -11.53 -17.14
CA GLY A 446 4.32 -11.88 -17.93
C GLY A 446 4.13 -11.85 -19.45
N GLU A 447 2.98 -11.38 -19.97
CA GLU A 447 2.75 -11.26 -21.41
C GLU A 447 3.60 -10.13 -22.01
N ASN A 448 3.90 -10.21 -23.29
CA ASN A 448 4.67 -9.19 -24.01
C ASN A 448 3.95 -7.83 -24.04
N ALA A 449 4.66 -6.75 -23.67
CA ALA A 449 4.11 -5.40 -23.60
C ALA A 449 3.50 -4.91 -24.92
N GLY A 450 4.08 -5.28 -26.08
CA GLY A 450 3.54 -4.94 -27.40
C GLY A 450 2.23 -5.69 -27.69
N VAL A 451 2.09 -6.92 -27.22
CA VAL A 451 0.83 -7.70 -27.32
C VAL A 451 -0.23 -7.04 -26.47
N LEU A 452 0.07 -6.71 -25.21
CA LEU A 452 -0.85 -6.01 -24.31
C LEU A 452 -1.25 -4.64 -24.83
N THR A 453 -0.30 -3.86 -25.39
CA THR A 453 -0.59 -2.55 -26.00
C THR A 453 -1.59 -2.69 -27.14
N ARG A 454 -1.44 -3.71 -27.99
CA ARG A 454 -2.39 -3.97 -29.08
C ARG A 454 -3.75 -4.42 -28.60
N GLU A 455 -3.82 -5.24 -27.58
CA GLU A 455 -5.09 -5.70 -27.03
C GLU A 455 -5.88 -4.58 -26.36
N ILE A 456 -5.19 -3.69 -25.65
CA ILE A 456 -5.82 -2.61 -24.87
C ILE A 456 -6.18 -1.43 -25.79
N PHE A 457 -5.26 -1.02 -26.67
CA PHE A 457 -5.36 0.19 -27.49
C PHE A 457 -5.60 -0.08 -28.98
N GLY A 458 -5.72 -1.32 -29.38
CA GLY A 458 -5.73 -1.91 -30.71
C GLY A 458 -6.04 -1.01 -31.92
N LEU A 459 -7.25 -0.40 -31.97
CA LEU A 459 -7.65 0.43 -33.09
C LEU A 459 -6.87 1.74 -33.26
N GLU A 460 -6.35 2.30 -32.17
CA GLU A 460 -5.56 3.53 -32.20
C GLU A 460 -4.13 3.27 -32.65
N VAL A 461 -3.55 2.18 -32.18
CA VAL A 461 -2.22 1.75 -32.64
C VAL A 461 -2.21 1.60 -34.14
N ASN A 462 -3.30 1.05 -34.73
CA ASN A 462 -3.43 0.85 -36.17
C ASN A 462 -3.70 2.13 -36.99
N LYS A 463 -4.04 3.25 -36.31
CA LYS A 463 -4.42 4.52 -36.98
C LYS A 463 -3.49 5.69 -36.61
N SER A 464 -2.37 5.45 -35.97
CA SER A 464 -1.48 6.50 -35.48
C SER A 464 -0.01 6.17 -35.70
N GLY A 465 0.81 7.21 -35.71
CA GLY A 465 2.26 7.10 -35.84
C GLY A 465 2.71 6.44 -37.12
N TYR A 466 3.68 5.53 -37.05
CA TYR A 466 4.26 4.90 -38.23
C TYR A 466 3.27 4.00 -39.00
N HIS A 467 2.21 3.52 -38.38
CA HIS A 467 1.15 2.78 -39.06
C HIS A 467 0.45 3.63 -40.14
N GLU A 468 0.12 4.88 -39.81
CA GLU A 468 -0.50 5.82 -40.74
C GLU A 468 0.47 6.16 -41.88
N VAL A 469 1.72 6.40 -41.58
CA VAL A 469 2.78 6.67 -42.58
C VAL A 469 2.95 5.51 -43.53
N LEU A 470 2.95 4.27 -43.04
CA LEU A 470 3.00 3.07 -43.88
C LEU A 470 1.73 2.91 -44.73
N GLN A 471 0.55 3.18 -44.15
CA GLN A 471 -0.72 3.11 -44.89
C GLN A 471 -0.77 4.12 -46.03
N GLU A 472 -0.28 5.35 -45.81
CA GLU A 472 -0.15 6.35 -46.87
C GLU A 472 0.81 5.91 -47.98
N ALA A 473 1.95 5.30 -47.61
CA ALA A 473 2.89 4.77 -48.58
C ALA A 473 2.27 3.65 -49.43
N VAL A 474 1.52 2.74 -48.81
CA VAL A 474 0.78 1.68 -49.50
C VAL A 474 -0.32 2.26 -50.40
N ASN A 475 -1.02 3.31 -49.95
CA ASN A 475 -2.07 3.97 -50.75
C ASN A 475 -1.50 4.68 -51.99
N ARG A 476 -0.26 5.19 -51.94
CA ARG A 476 0.46 5.76 -53.11
C ARG A 476 0.82 4.72 -54.18
N GLY A 477 0.86 3.46 -53.80
CA GLY A 477 1.19 2.36 -54.70
C GLY A 477 2.59 1.78 -54.44
N GLY A 478 2.92 0.73 -55.19
CA GLY A 478 4.20 0.05 -55.08
C GLY A 478 4.13 -1.36 -54.52
N THR A 479 5.24 -2.08 -54.62
CA THR A 479 5.44 -3.38 -53.97
C THR A 479 6.07 -3.20 -52.60
N PHE A 480 6.13 -4.27 -51.80
CA PHE A 480 6.82 -4.25 -50.51
C PHE A 480 8.28 -3.80 -50.69
N GLU A 481 8.97 -4.33 -51.69
CA GLU A 481 10.38 -4.03 -51.98
C GLU A 481 10.58 -2.57 -52.40
N SER A 482 9.68 -2.01 -53.24
CA SER A 482 9.80 -0.61 -53.65
C SER A 482 9.54 0.34 -52.51
N ILE A 483 8.52 0.09 -51.69
CA ILE A 483 8.23 0.92 -50.51
C ILE A 483 9.37 0.83 -49.47
N LEU A 484 9.92 -0.38 -49.25
CA LEU A 484 11.05 -0.56 -48.34
C LEU A 484 12.28 0.21 -48.82
N ALA A 485 12.54 0.21 -50.11
CA ALA A 485 13.64 0.98 -50.72
C ALA A 485 13.43 2.49 -50.59
N ASP A 486 12.19 3.01 -50.73
CA ASP A 486 11.87 4.42 -50.45
C ASP A 486 12.19 4.84 -49.01
N TYR A 487 12.07 3.93 -48.08
CA TYR A 487 12.49 4.11 -46.69
C TYR A 487 13.98 3.79 -46.45
N GLN A 488 14.78 3.60 -47.48
CA GLN A 488 16.22 3.27 -47.40
C GLN A 488 16.48 2.06 -46.47
N GLU A 489 15.59 1.09 -46.50
CA GLU A 489 15.58 -0.09 -45.60
C GLU A 489 15.53 0.22 -44.10
N GLN A 490 15.19 1.47 -43.70
CA GLN A 490 15.13 1.92 -42.31
C GLN A 490 13.77 1.62 -41.66
N LEU A 491 13.23 0.44 -41.89
CA LEU A 491 12.02 -0.06 -41.20
C LEU A 491 12.39 -1.17 -40.25
N GLY A 492 11.96 -1.04 -38.98
CA GLY A 492 12.08 -2.10 -37.99
C GLY A 492 11.29 -3.35 -38.36
N PHE A 493 11.60 -4.49 -37.76
CA PHE A 493 11.01 -5.77 -38.13
C PHE A 493 9.47 -5.78 -38.09
N GLU A 494 8.88 -5.18 -37.04
CA GLU A 494 7.41 -5.06 -36.94
C GLU A 494 6.80 -4.21 -38.06
N ALA A 495 7.42 -3.06 -38.37
CA ALA A 495 6.97 -2.19 -39.46
C ALA A 495 7.02 -2.90 -40.83
N GLN A 496 8.06 -3.70 -41.07
CA GLN A 496 8.16 -4.53 -42.28
C GLN A 496 7.06 -5.60 -42.36
N ALA A 497 6.76 -6.27 -41.24
CA ALA A 497 5.69 -7.27 -41.16
C ALA A 497 4.31 -6.64 -41.45
N ILE A 498 4.06 -5.47 -40.87
CA ILE A 498 2.82 -4.70 -41.08
C ILE A 498 2.73 -4.23 -42.52
N LEU A 499 3.80 -3.69 -43.08
CA LEU A 499 3.85 -3.26 -44.51
C LEU A 499 3.54 -4.42 -45.47
N ARG A 500 4.11 -5.62 -45.25
CA ARG A 500 3.81 -6.81 -46.02
C ARG A 500 2.32 -7.14 -46.01
N LYS A 501 1.73 -7.12 -44.79
CA LYS A 501 0.29 -7.37 -44.61
C LYS A 501 -0.57 -6.35 -45.35
N MET A 502 -0.26 -5.06 -45.23
CA MET A 502 -0.99 -3.97 -45.88
C MET A 502 -0.93 -4.07 -47.42
N VAL A 503 0.26 -4.36 -47.97
CA VAL A 503 0.43 -4.55 -49.41
C VAL A 503 -0.32 -5.78 -49.91
N ALA A 504 -0.32 -6.89 -49.17
CA ALA A 504 -1.07 -8.10 -49.50
C ALA A 504 -2.59 -7.82 -49.53
N SER A 505 -3.14 -7.19 -48.49
CA SER A 505 -4.57 -6.87 -48.39
C SER A 505 -5.04 -5.90 -49.52
N ARG A 506 -4.17 -5.00 -49.99
CA ARG A 506 -4.50 -4.12 -51.14
C ARG A 506 -4.62 -4.88 -52.43
N ARG A 507 -3.92 -6.01 -52.63
CA ARG A 507 -4.00 -6.83 -53.83
C ARG A 507 -5.27 -7.67 -53.91
N GLU A 508 -5.93 -7.89 -52.77
CA GLU A 508 -7.16 -8.68 -52.66
C GLU A 508 -8.43 -7.82 -52.75
N SER A 509 -8.31 -6.50 -52.57
CA SER A 509 -9.37 -5.51 -52.73
C SER A 509 -9.32 -4.83 -54.12
#